data_6828111e237517abcc98fb5bdce38c3b
#
_entry.id   6828111e237517abcc98fb5bdce38c3b
#
_cell.length_a   1.000
_cell.length_b   1.000
_cell.length_c   1.000
_cell.angle_alpha   90.00
_cell.angle_beta   90.00
_cell.angle_gamma   90.00
#
_symmetry.space_group_name_H-M   'P 1'
#
loop_
_entity.id
_entity.type
_entity.pdbx_description
1 polymer ?
#
loop_
_entity_poly.entity_id
_entity_poly.type
_entity_poly.pdbx_seq_one_letter_code
_entity_poly.pdbx_strand_id
1 'polypeptide(L)'
;DENTTVDYEFMDTKRFRTDEWLNMFHDMLKYHLENTDPYDVVIVGDDAALQFAMEYREELFPEIPVVFEGVNDEEYAMKAAENPLVTGIIEKLSVEKNIDMALKVNPTADKVVAILDDSVTADAERKNFYSAEAEYPELEFSEINSSELTTAQLQQAISKVDDKTILIYIVMSKDGSGKQYTSDQAVRMVVNYSKVPVYRMVEAGIGDGLLGGNVVSMYKSGEIAA
;
A
#
# COMPACT_ATOMS: atom_id res chain seq x y z
N ASP A 1 -19.68 3.11 18.78
CA ASP A 1 -20.15 3.46 20.12
C ASP A 1 -20.99 4.73 20.03
N GLU A 2 -22.15 4.81 20.72
CA GLU A 2 -23.08 5.96 20.60
C GLU A 2 -22.49 7.30 21.10
N ASN A 3 -21.30 7.26 21.71
CA ASN A 3 -20.62 8.43 22.27
C ASN A 3 -19.31 8.78 21.55
N THR A 4 -19.04 8.24 20.38
CA THR A 4 -17.81 8.50 19.61
C THR A 4 -18.14 9.37 18.41
N THR A 5 -17.44 10.49 18.26
CA THR A 5 -17.45 11.31 17.04
C THR A 5 -16.15 11.06 16.29
N VAL A 6 -16.22 10.91 14.98
CA VAL A 6 -15.07 10.67 14.12
C VAL A 6 -15.07 11.68 12.99
N ASP A 7 -13.97 12.42 12.87
CA ASP A 7 -13.71 13.31 11.77
C ASP A 7 -12.67 12.67 10.84
N TYR A 8 -12.82 12.88 9.53
CA TYR A 8 -11.97 12.27 8.51
C TYR A 8 -11.25 13.35 7.71
N GLU A 9 -9.92 13.23 7.61
CA GLU A 9 -9.10 14.07 6.76
C GLU A 9 -8.31 13.21 5.77
N PHE A 10 -8.31 13.60 4.50
CA PHE A 10 -7.67 12.85 3.43
C PHE A 10 -6.47 13.62 2.88
N MET A 11 -5.26 13.11 3.12
CA MET A 11 -4.02 13.67 2.56
C MET A 11 -3.94 13.56 1.03
N ASP A 12 -4.59 12.57 0.44
CA ASP A 12 -4.64 12.29 -1.01
C ASP A 12 -3.25 12.28 -1.70
N THR A 13 -2.23 11.79 -0.99
CA THR A 13 -0.82 11.79 -1.45
C THR A 13 -0.57 10.89 -2.65
N LYS A 14 -1.49 9.96 -2.95
CA LYS A 14 -1.43 9.16 -4.18
C LYS A 14 -1.76 9.98 -5.43
N ARG A 15 -2.47 11.09 -5.28
CA ARG A 15 -2.80 12.04 -6.36
C ARG A 15 -1.91 13.27 -6.36
N PHE A 16 -1.62 13.82 -5.20
CA PHE A 16 -0.86 15.06 -5.03
C PHE A 16 0.38 14.77 -4.17
N ARG A 17 1.57 14.75 -4.79
CA ARG A 17 2.84 14.35 -4.16
C ARG A 17 3.84 15.50 -4.07
N THR A 18 3.37 16.75 -3.99
CA THR A 18 4.23 17.92 -3.93
C THR A 18 4.34 18.43 -2.50
N ASP A 19 5.50 19.00 -2.15
CA ASP A 19 5.70 19.67 -0.87
C ASP A 19 4.68 20.81 -0.66
N GLU A 20 4.30 21.49 -1.75
CA GLU A 20 3.27 22.53 -1.71
C GLU A 20 1.93 21.98 -1.22
N TRP A 21 1.52 20.78 -1.71
CA TRP A 21 0.30 20.14 -1.26
C TRP A 21 0.38 19.70 0.22
N LEU A 22 1.51 19.13 0.64
CA LEU A 22 1.72 18.72 2.03
C LEU A 22 1.69 19.93 2.98
N ASN A 23 2.29 21.06 2.59
CA ASN A 23 2.22 22.30 3.36
C ASN A 23 0.79 22.85 3.45
N MET A 24 0.03 22.81 2.36
CA MET A 24 -1.38 23.22 2.38
C MET A 24 -2.22 22.31 3.29
N PHE A 25 -2.00 21.00 3.25
CA PHE A 25 -2.67 20.05 4.12
C PHE A 25 -2.31 20.29 5.59
N HIS A 26 -1.02 20.52 5.89
CA HIS A 26 -0.55 20.87 7.22
C HIS A 26 -1.27 22.13 7.76
N ASP A 27 -1.30 23.21 6.99
CA ASP A 27 -1.92 24.47 7.42
C ASP A 27 -3.43 24.33 7.63
N MET A 28 -4.11 23.56 6.78
CA MET A 28 -5.52 23.23 6.93
C MET A 28 -5.77 22.43 8.21
N LEU A 29 -5.00 21.36 8.44
CA LEU A 29 -5.17 20.50 9.60
C LEU A 29 -4.86 21.26 10.90
N LYS A 30 -3.81 22.06 10.91
CA LYS A 30 -3.50 22.95 12.04
C LYS A 30 -4.64 23.88 12.37
N TYR A 31 -5.22 24.51 11.34
CA TYR A 31 -6.38 25.37 11.53
C TYR A 31 -7.59 24.63 12.14
N HIS A 32 -7.85 23.40 11.68
CA HIS A 32 -8.91 22.56 12.25
C HIS A 32 -8.63 22.24 13.71
N LEU A 33 -7.45 21.77 14.04
CA LEU A 33 -7.05 21.41 15.42
C LEU A 33 -7.13 22.62 16.39
N GLU A 34 -6.81 23.82 15.92
CA GLU A 34 -6.89 25.05 16.73
C GLU A 34 -8.32 25.58 16.93
N ASN A 35 -9.29 25.14 16.11
CA ASN A 35 -10.66 25.67 16.08
C ASN A 35 -11.75 24.62 16.37
N THR A 36 -11.36 23.43 16.80
CA THR A 36 -12.26 22.34 17.23
C THR A 36 -11.95 21.94 18.67
N ASP A 37 -12.84 21.17 19.29
CA ASP A 37 -12.55 20.54 20.56
C ASP A 37 -11.37 19.56 20.42
N PRO A 38 -10.52 19.39 21.45
CA PRO A 38 -9.39 18.49 21.39
C PRO A 38 -9.81 17.04 21.09
N TYR A 39 -9.05 16.37 20.24
CA TYR A 39 -9.22 14.94 19.96
C TYR A 39 -8.59 14.09 21.07
N ASP A 40 -9.26 13.00 21.44
CA ASP A 40 -8.74 12.03 22.41
C ASP A 40 -7.67 11.11 21.77
N VAL A 41 -7.75 10.87 20.46
CA VAL A 41 -6.84 10.01 19.69
C VAL A 41 -6.84 10.41 18.22
N VAL A 42 -5.71 10.22 17.56
CA VAL A 42 -5.58 10.35 16.11
C VAL A 42 -5.24 8.98 15.52
N ILE A 43 -6.00 8.55 14.52
CA ILE A 43 -5.72 7.32 13.77
C ILE A 43 -5.16 7.73 12.41
N VAL A 44 -3.99 7.19 12.04
CA VAL A 44 -3.34 7.46 10.76
C VAL A 44 -3.26 6.18 9.93
N GLY A 45 -3.76 6.25 8.71
CA GLY A 45 -3.79 5.12 7.78
C GLY A 45 -2.76 5.29 6.65
N ASP A 46 -1.97 4.24 6.39
CA ASP A 46 -0.92 4.20 5.36
C ASP A 46 0.40 4.90 5.78
N ASP A 47 1.49 4.54 5.13
CA ASP A 47 2.85 5.01 5.41
C ASP A 47 2.98 6.54 5.32
N ALA A 48 2.34 7.15 4.31
CA ALA A 48 2.41 8.59 4.12
C ALA A 48 1.77 9.38 5.28
N ALA A 49 0.68 8.86 5.84
CA ALA A 49 0.01 9.50 6.97
C ALA A 49 0.83 9.36 8.27
N LEU A 50 1.46 8.20 8.49
CA LEU A 50 2.35 8.04 9.62
C LEU A 50 3.58 8.95 9.51
N GLN A 51 4.21 9.04 8.34
CA GLN A 51 5.35 9.92 8.11
C GLN A 51 4.99 11.38 8.39
N PHE A 52 3.87 11.85 7.86
CA PHE A 52 3.35 13.20 8.11
C PHE A 52 3.09 13.44 9.60
N ALA A 53 2.40 12.52 10.27
CA ALA A 53 2.09 12.67 11.69
C ALA A 53 3.35 12.70 12.56
N MET A 54 4.41 11.97 12.21
CA MET A 54 5.67 11.99 12.95
C MET A 54 6.50 13.25 12.64
N GLU A 55 6.49 13.73 11.41
CA GLU A 55 7.18 14.98 11.01
C GLU A 55 6.64 16.18 11.77
N TYR A 56 5.31 16.27 11.89
CA TYR A 56 4.64 17.40 12.56
C TYR A 56 4.14 17.06 13.96
N ARG A 57 4.65 15.97 14.57
CA ARG A 57 4.20 15.43 15.85
C ARG A 57 4.09 16.46 16.96
N GLU A 58 5.19 17.21 17.18
CA GLU A 58 5.29 18.18 18.26
C GLU A 58 4.43 19.44 18.04
N GLU A 59 4.09 19.72 16.81
CA GLU A 59 3.27 20.89 16.45
C GLU A 59 1.77 20.57 16.44
N LEU A 60 1.39 19.45 15.80
CA LEU A 60 -0.01 19.14 15.57
C LEU A 60 -0.62 18.22 16.64
N PHE A 61 0.20 17.30 17.21
CA PHE A 61 -0.31 16.25 18.11
C PHE A 61 0.52 16.06 19.38
N PRO A 62 0.99 17.14 20.09
CA PRO A 62 2.01 17.03 21.14
C PRO A 62 1.63 16.06 22.27
N GLU A 63 0.38 16.07 22.71
CA GLU A 63 -0.12 15.25 23.82
C GLU A 63 -1.18 14.22 23.37
N ILE A 64 -1.49 14.14 22.07
CA ILE A 64 -2.55 13.27 21.56
C ILE A 64 -1.93 11.92 21.18
N PRO A 65 -2.47 10.79 21.66
CA PRO A 65 -2.07 9.47 21.21
C PRO A 65 -2.29 9.31 19.69
N VAL A 66 -1.33 8.70 19.01
CA VAL A 66 -1.41 8.37 17.58
C VAL A 66 -1.44 6.86 17.43
N VAL A 67 -2.46 6.35 16.75
CA VAL A 67 -2.57 4.94 16.38
C VAL A 67 -2.39 4.82 14.88
N PHE A 68 -1.39 4.07 14.42
CA PHE A 68 -1.20 3.84 13.00
C PHE A 68 -1.79 2.48 12.57
N GLU A 69 -2.27 2.43 11.33
CA GLU A 69 -2.75 1.21 10.71
C GLU A 69 -2.40 1.18 9.21
N GLY A 70 -2.35 0.02 8.58
CA GLY A 70 -2.05 -0.11 7.17
C GLY A 70 -0.63 0.36 6.78
N VAL A 71 0.31 0.38 7.72
CA VAL A 71 1.70 0.80 7.50
C VAL A 71 2.53 -0.40 7.07
N ASN A 72 3.22 -0.27 5.93
CA ASN A 72 4.03 -1.33 5.34
C ASN A 72 5.52 -1.20 5.71
N ASP A 73 6.02 -0.01 5.99
CA ASP A 73 7.39 0.23 6.44
C ASP A 73 7.56 -0.17 7.92
N GLU A 74 7.89 -1.44 8.16
CA GLU A 74 8.07 -2.01 9.50
C GLU A 74 9.16 -1.26 10.30
N GLU A 75 10.27 -0.90 9.67
CA GLU A 75 11.38 -0.20 10.33
C GLU A 75 10.94 1.19 10.80
N TYR A 76 10.25 1.93 9.94
CA TYR A 76 9.74 3.26 10.28
C TYR A 76 8.66 3.19 11.36
N ALA A 77 7.73 2.24 11.26
CA ALA A 77 6.66 2.04 12.24
C ALA A 77 7.22 1.72 13.63
N MET A 78 8.21 0.81 13.72
CA MET A 78 8.88 0.47 14.98
C MET A 78 9.62 1.66 15.58
N LYS A 79 10.28 2.47 14.75
CA LYS A 79 10.93 3.71 15.20
C LYS A 79 9.91 4.73 15.70
N ALA A 80 8.79 4.91 15.02
CA ALA A 80 7.71 5.79 15.48
C ALA A 80 7.14 5.35 16.83
N ALA A 81 7.00 4.04 17.03
CA ALA A 81 6.50 3.44 18.29
C ALA A 81 7.49 3.52 19.47
N GLU A 82 8.70 4.04 19.30
CA GLU A 82 9.57 4.42 20.41
C GLU A 82 8.98 5.59 21.24
N ASN A 83 8.11 6.39 20.62
CA ASN A 83 7.32 7.40 21.34
C ASN A 83 6.19 6.70 22.11
N PRO A 84 6.06 6.89 23.44
CA PRO A 84 5.06 6.19 24.26
C PRO A 84 3.61 6.54 23.94
N LEU A 85 3.37 7.62 23.19
CA LEU A 85 2.05 8.02 22.69
C LEU A 85 1.79 7.56 21.24
N VAL A 86 2.64 6.69 20.70
CA VAL A 86 2.49 6.18 19.33
C VAL A 86 2.46 4.65 19.37
N THR A 87 1.42 4.07 18.80
CA THR A 87 1.27 2.62 18.66
C THR A 87 0.49 2.30 17.39
N GLY A 88 0.40 1.04 17.02
CA GLY A 88 -0.42 0.66 15.87
C GLY A 88 -0.16 -0.74 15.34
N ILE A 89 -0.57 -0.95 14.09
CA ILE A 89 -0.55 -2.23 13.40
C ILE A 89 0.22 -2.09 12.10
N ILE A 90 1.23 -2.95 11.96
CA ILE A 90 2.01 -3.08 10.73
C ILE A 90 1.26 -4.00 9.76
N GLU A 91 1.11 -3.55 8.54
CA GLU A 91 0.57 -4.37 7.45
C GLU A 91 1.73 -5.12 6.78
N LYS A 92 1.88 -6.40 7.13
CA LYS A 92 2.93 -7.24 6.53
C LYS A 92 2.35 -8.12 5.43
N LEU A 93 2.63 -7.77 4.19
CA LEU A 93 2.28 -8.61 3.05
C LEU A 93 3.22 -9.82 3.00
N SER A 94 2.64 -11.03 2.96
CA SER A 94 3.43 -12.27 2.91
C SER A 94 3.72 -12.66 1.46
N VAL A 95 4.80 -12.12 0.88
CA VAL A 95 5.25 -12.43 -0.48
C VAL A 95 5.54 -13.93 -0.62
N GLU A 96 6.31 -14.48 0.32
CA GLU A 96 6.75 -15.88 0.32
C GLU A 96 5.55 -16.85 0.32
N LYS A 97 4.58 -16.63 1.22
CA LYS A 97 3.39 -17.51 1.29
C LYS A 97 2.55 -17.47 0.02
N ASN A 98 2.52 -16.33 -0.67
CA ASN A 98 1.82 -16.21 -1.94
C ASN A 98 2.60 -16.87 -3.08
N ILE A 99 3.93 -16.79 -3.10
CA ILE A 99 4.78 -17.53 -4.04
C ILE A 99 4.62 -19.05 -3.80
N ASP A 100 4.70 -19.51 -2.56
CA ASP A 100 4.50 -20.93 -2.20
C ASP A 100 3.17 -21.48 -2.70
N MET A 101 2.12 -20.67 -2.56
CA MET A 101 0.79 -21.06 -3.06
C MET A 101 0.76 -21.06 -4.58
N ALA A 102 1.33 -20.04 -5.22
CA ALA A 102 1.37 -19.94 -6.68
C ALA A 102 2.17 -21.09 -7.31
N LEU A 103 3.28 -21.51 -6.70
CA LEU A 103 4.08 -22.67 -7.13
C LEU A 103 3.32 -24.00 -7.03
N LYS A 104 2.39 -24.14 -6.08
CA LYS A 104 1.51 -25.33 -6.03
C LYS A 104 0.52 -25.37 -7.20
N VAL A 105 0.12 -24.21 -7.70
CA VAL A 105 -0.77 -24.08 -8.87
C VAL A 105 0.01 -24.14 -10.17
N ASN A 106 1.19 -23.53 -10.22
CA ASN A 106 2.09 -23.49 -11.36
C ASN A 106 3.50 -23.93 -10.97
N PRO A 107 3.77 -25.24 -10.85
CA PRO A 107 5.08 -25.76 -10.43
C PRO A 107 6.18 -25.59 -11.49
N THR A 108 5.85 -25.10 -12.68
CA THR A 108 6.80 -24.84 -13.76
C THR A 108 7.22 -23.37 -13.88
N ALA A 109 6.72 -22.52 -12.98
CA ALA A 109 7.12 -21.12 -12.96
C ALA A 109 8.63 -21.00 -12.69
N ASP A 110 9.27 -20.11 -13.43
CA ASP A 110 10.68 -19.74 -13.29
C ASP A 110 10.85 -18.22 -13.05
N LYS A 111 9.74 -17.46 -12.98
CA LYS A 111 9.74 -16.01 -12.78
C LYS A 111 8.68 -15.58 -11.79
N VAL A 112 8.99 -14.51 -11.05
CA VAL A 112 8.02 -13.75 -10.24
C VAL A 112 8.07 -12.30 -10.67
N VAL A 113 6.92 -11.75 -11.04
CA VAL A 113 6.80 -10.36 -11.51
C VAL A 113 5.81 -9.61 -10.62
N ALA A 114 6.27 -8.50 -10.02
CA ALA A 114 5.41 -7.58 -9.28
C ALA A 114 4.90 -6.46 -10.18
N ILE A 115 3.63 -6.07 -10.05
CA ILE A 115 3.09 -4.81 -10.61
C ILE A 115 2.98 -3.81 -9.48
N LEU A 116 3.69 -2.68 -9.60
CA LEU A 116 3.71 -1.60 -8.61
C LEU A 116 3.96 -0.23 -9.26
N ASP A 117 3.88 0.83 -8.46
CA ASP A 117 4.18 2.21 -8.87
C ASP A 117 5.33 2.80 -8.03
N ASP A 118 5.48 4.15 -7.99
CA ASP A 118 6.48 4.86 -7.20
C ASP A 118 5.86 5.57 -5.98
N SER A 119 4.80 5.01 -5.39
CA SER A 119 4.25 5.52 -4.13
C SER A 119 5.11 5.11 -2.93
N VAL A 120 4.95 5.79 -1.80
CA VAL A 120 5.64 5.43 -0.55
C VAL A 120 5.32 3.98 -0.15
N THR A 121 4.06 3.57 -0.27
CA THR A 121 3.63 2.18 -0.08
C THR A 121 4.35 1.23 -1.04
N ALA A 122 4.47 1.59 -2.33
CA ALA A 122 5.17 0.76 -3.30
C ALA A 122 6.66 0.62 -2.99
N ASP A 123 7.30 1.66 -2.46
CA ASP A 123 8.72 1.60 -2.09
C ASP A 123 8.97 0.65 -0.91
N ALA A 124 8.09 0.63 0.09
CA ALA A 124 8.14 -0.32 1.20
C ALA A 124 7.92 -1.75 0.69
N GLU A 125 6.87 -1.96 -0.12
CA GLU A 125 6.55 -3.29 -0.67
C GLU A 125 7.54 -3.79 -1.72
N ARG A 126 8.22 -2.92 -2.43
CA ARG A 126 9.33 -3.28 -3.33
C ARG A 126 10.48 -3.91 -2.54
N LYS A 127 10.84 -3.33 -1.40
CA LYS A 127 11.86 -3.91 -0.51
C LYS A 127 11.42 -5.28 0.00
N ASN A 128 10.17 -5.40 0.46
CA ASN A 128 9.58 -6.65 0.91
C ASN A 128 9.60 -7.72 -0.22
N PHE A 129 9.18 -7.35 -1.43
CA PHE A 129 9.17 -8.22 -2.60
C PHE A 129 10.55 -8.76 -2.94
N TYR A 130 11.56 -7.89 -3.07
CA TYR A 130 12.91 -8.33 -3.40
C TYR A 130 13.64 -9.01 -2.23
N SER A 131 13.23 -8.80 -0.97
CA SER A 131 13.80 -9.56 0.14
C SER A 131 13.48 -11.05 0.08
N ALA A 132 12.34 -11.43 -0.52
CA ALA A 132 11.96 -12.81 -0.71
C ALA A 132 12.82 -13.53 -1.76
N GLU A 133 13.52 -12.84 -2.66
CA GLU A 133 14.36 -13.45 -3.71
C GLU A 133 15.40 -14.43 -3.16
N ALA A 134 15.93 -14.14 -1.98
CA ALA A 134 16.93 -15.01 -1.35
C ALA A 134 16.40 -16.41 -0.99
N GLU A 135 15.09 -16.56 -0.79
CA GLU A 135 14.41 -17.82 -0.45
C GLU A 135 14.06 -18.65 -1.70
N TYR A 136 14.08 -18.01 -2.89
CA TYR A 136 13.69 -18.64 -4.17
C TYR A 136 14.78 -18.47 -5.25
N PRO A 137 15.99 -19.04 -5.05
CA PRO A 137 17.11 -18.83 -5.97
C PRO A 137 16.89 -19.41 -7.39
N GLU A 138 15.83 -20.21 -7.57
CA GLU A 138 15.43 -20.75 -8.88
C GLU A 138 14.46 -19.83 -9.64
N LEU A 139 13.93 -18.77 -9.00
CA LEU A 139 12.99 -17.83 -9.61
C LEU A 139 13.70 -16.52 -9.96
N GLU A 140 13.42 -15.98 -11.12
CA GLU A 140 13.85 -14.64 -11.54
C GLU A 140 12.84 -13.60 -11.04
N PHE A 141 13.27 -12.67 -10.18
CA PHE A 141 12.44 -11.59 -9.68
C PHE A 141 12.56 -10.33 -10.55
N SER A 142 11.43 -9.75 -10.91
CA SER A 142 11.39 -8.49 -11.67
C SER A 142 10.09 -7.74 -11.41
N GLU A 143 9.98 -6.52 -11.94
CA GLU A 143 8.80 -5.68 -11.75
C GLU A 143 8.31 -5.03 -13.04
N ILE A 144 7.01 -4.73 -13.08
CA ILE A 144 6.36 -3.82 -14.02
C ILE A 144 6.03 -2.55 -13.23
N ASN A 145 6.89 -1.53 -13.36
CA ASN A 145 6.68 -0.24 -12.72
C ASN A 145 5.70 0.61 -13.56
N SER A 146 4.50 0.81 -13.06
CA SER A 146 3.47 1.56 -13.79
C SER A 146 3.83 3.03 -13.98
N SER A 147 4.60 3.64 -13.06
CA SER A 147 5.01 5.03 -13.14
C SER A 147 5.99 5.32 -14.28
N GLU A 148 6.66 4.30 -14.81
CA GLU A 148 7.60 4.42 -15.93
C GLU A 148 6.96 4.17 -17.30
N LEU A 149 5.74 3.63 -17.33
CA LEU A 149 5.07 3.15 -18.53
C LEU A 149 3.82 3.97 -18.83
N THR A 150 3.62 4.35 -20.07
CA THR A 150 2.33 4.86 -20.52
C THR A 150 1.24 3.78 -20.42
N THR A 151 -0.04 4.16 -20.41
CA THR A 151 -1.15 3.20 -20.37
C THR A 151 -0.99 2.07 -21.41
N ALA A 152 -0.63 2.41 -22.66
CA ALA A 152 -0.47 1.42 -23.72
C ALA A 152 0.74 0.48 -23.50
N GLN A 153 1.86 1.02 -23.00
CA GLN A 153 3.03 0.22 -22.65
C GLN A 153 2.75 -0.70 -21.47
N LEU A 154 2.04 -0.22 -20.46
CA LEU A 154 1.61 -1.01 -19.31
C LEU A 154 0.71 -2.18 -19.73
N GLN A 155 -0.30 -1.92 -20.55
CA GLN A 155 -1.15 -2.96 -21.12
C GLN A 155 -0.35 -4.00 -21.89
N GLN A 156 0.61 -3.54 -22.70
CA GLN A 156 1.49 -4.43 -23.45
C GLN A 156 2.41 -5.24 -22.53
N ALA A 157 2.99 -4.64 -21.50
CA ALA A 157 3.86 -5.33 -20.54
C ALA A 157 3.09 -6.45 -19.83
N ILE A 158 1.91 -6.14 -19.28
CA ILE A 158 1.04 -7.13 -18.63
C ILE A 158 0.65 -8.26 -19.60
N SER A 159 0.29 -7.94 -20.85
CA SER A 159 -0.13 -8.93 -21.85
C SER A 159 0.98 -9.84 -22.37
N LYS A 160 2.24 -9.47 -22.15
CA LYS A 160 3.43 -10.26 -22.51
C LYS A 160 3.90 -11.23 -21.42
N VAL A 161 3.34 -11.12 -20.22
CA VAL A 161 3.64 -12.07 -19.14
C VAL A 161 3.23 -13.46 -19.59
N ASP A 162 4.16 -14.39 -19.52
CA ASP A 162 4.01 -15.78 -19.98
C ASP A 162 3.54 -16.72 -18.86
N ASP A 163 3.20 -17.95 -19.23
CA ASP A 163 2.66 -18.97 -18.34
C ASP A 163 3.68 -19.55 -17.35
N LYS A 164 4.97 -19.18 -17.47
CA LYS A 164 6.00 -19.52 -16.49
C LYS A 164 6.18 -18.45 -15.41
N THR A 165 5.31 -17.44 -15.39
CA THR A 165 5.43 -16.30 -14.49
C THR A 165 4.36 -16.36 -13.41
N ILE A 166 4.77 -16.17 -12.16
CA ILE A 166 3.90 -15.81 -11.03
C ILE A 166 3.74 -14.29 -11.06
N LEU A 167 2.55 -13.81 -11.39
CA LEU A 167 2.26 -12.38 -11.47
C LEU A 167 1.55 -11.90 -10.20
N ILE A 168 2.19 -11.00 -9.46
CA ILE A 168 1.65 -10.42 -8.20
C ILE A 168 1.31 -8.95 -8.44
N TYR A 169 0.05 -8.57 -8.23
CA TYR A 169 -0.35 -7.17 -8.24
C TYR A 169 -0.24 -6.59 -6.83
N ILE A 170 0.64 -5.62 -6.63
CA ILE A 170 0.87 -4.94 -5.35
C ILE A 170 0.05 -3.65 -5.29
N VAL A 171 0.44 -2.63 -6.04
CA VAL A 171 -0.24 -1.33 -6.05
C VAL A 171 -0.04 -0.61 -7.38
N MET A 172 -1.06 0.12 -7.84
CA MET A 172 -0.98 0.98 -9.01
C MET A 172 -1.99 2.12 -8.86
N SER A 173 -1.52 3.34 -8.71
CA SER A 173 -2.34 4.54 -8.59
C SER A 173 -2.20 5.48 -9.78
N LYS A 174 -1.08 5.39 -10.51
CA LYS A 174 -0.74 6.30 -11.59
C LYS A 174 0.18 5.62 -12.62
N ASP A 175 0.06 5.99 -13.90
CA ASP A 175 1.00 5.57 -14.94
C ASP A 175 1.97 6.69 -15.35
N GLY A 176 2.96 6.34 -16.18
CA GLY A 176 3.99 7.26 -16.65
C GLY A 176 3.47 8.38 -17.57
N SER A 177 2.23 8.31 -18.04
CA SER A 177 1.57 9.42 -18.75
C SER A 177 0.86 10.40 -17.80
N GLY A 178 0.89 10.12 -16.48
CA GLY A 178 0.19 10.90 -15.46
C GLY A 178 -1.28 10.53 -15.28
N LYS A 179 -1.76 9.51 -15.96
CA LYS A 179 -3.13 9.02 -15.77
C LYS A 179 -3.26 8.34 -14.42
N GLN A 180 -4.25 8.75 -13.65
CA GLN A 180 -4.59 8.19 -12.35
C GLN A 180 -5.61 7.06 -12.47
N TYR A 181 -5.50 6.09 -11.57
CA TYR A 181 -6.37 4.93 -11.48
C TYR A 181 -6.96 4.82 -10.07
N THR A 182 -8.27 4.61 -9.99
CA THR A 182 -8.88 4.10 -8.76
C THR A 182 -8.48 2.64 -8.58
N SER A 183 -8.66 2.09 -7.37
CA SER A 183 -8.38 0.67 -7.10
C SER A 183 -9.09 -0.25 -8.10
N ASP A 184 -10.39 -0.03 -8.34
CA ASP A 184 -11.18 -0.81 -9.30
C ASP A 184 -10.67 -0.68 -10.74
N GLN A 185 -10.23 0.51 -11.14
CA GLN A 185 -9.68 0.72 -12.49
C GLN A 185 -8.35 0.00 -12.66
N ALA A 186 -7.51 0.00 -11.63
CA ALA A 186 -6.25 -0.70 -11.60
C ALA A 186 -6.46 -2.23 -11.67
N VAL A 187 -7.35 -2.78 -10.84
CA VAL A 187 -7.72 -4.21 -10.87
C VAL A 187 -8.21 -4.60 -12.25
N ARG A 188 -9.17 -3.85 -12.83
CA ARG A 188 -9.68 -4.15 -14.18
C ARG A 188 -8.58 -4.06 -15.25
N MET A 189 -7.66 -3.11 -15.14
CA MET A 189 -6.53 -3.01 -16.06
C MET A 189 -5.70 -4.29 -16.01
N VAL A 190 -5.27 -4.70 -14.83
CA VAL A 190 -4.41 -5.88 -14.65
C VAL A 190 -5.13 -7.15 -15.11
N VAL A 191 -6.35 -7.38 -14.67
CA VAL A 191 -7.15 -8.57 -15.01
C VAL A 191 -7.45 -8.66 -16.51
N ASN A 192 -7.83 -7.53 -17.16
CA ASN A 192 -8.23 -7.55 -18.58
C ASN A 192 -7.05 -7.79 -19.53
N TYR A 193 -5.83 -7.44 -19.13
CA TYR A 193 -4.65 -7.58 -19.99
C TYR A 193 -3.75 -8.75 -19.61
N SER A 194 -3.89 -9.31 -18.40
CA SER A 194 -3.16 -10.51 -18.03
C SER A 194 -3.69 -11.75 -18.74
N LYS A 195 -2.77 -12.63 -19.16
CA LYS A 195 -3.07 -13.97 -19.69
C LYS A 195 -2.80 -15.07 -18.68
N VAL A 196 -2.26 -14.69 -17.54
CA VAL A 196 -1.93 -15.59 -16.44
C VAL A 196 -2.69 -15.19 -15.18
N PRO A 197 -2.85 -16.10 -14.22
CA PRO A 197 -3.42 -15.77 -12.93
C PRO A 197 -2.67 -14.62 -12.26
N VAL A 198 -3.39 -13.66 -11.68
CA VAL A 198 -2.81 -12.53 -10.96
C VAL A 198 -3.10 -12.69 -9.47
N TYR A 199 -2.05 -12.77 -8.69
CA TYR A 199 -2.16 -12.93 -7.24
C TYR A 199 -2.22 -11.57 -6.54
N ARG A 200 -2.94 -11.53 -5.43
CA ARG A 200 -3.13 -10.34 -4.61
C ARG A 200 -2.87 -10.66 -3.14
N MET A 201 -2.19 -9.77 -2.42
CA MET A 201 -1.84 -9.95 -1.01
C MET A 201 -2.73 -9.17 -0.04
N VAL A 202 -3.69 -8.40 -0.55
CA VAL A 202 -4.77 -7.75 0.20
C VAL A 202 -6.13 -8.20 -0.34
N GLU A 203 -7.17 -8.10 0.47
CA GLU A 203 -8.52 -8.60 0.08
C GLU A 203 -9.17 -7.82 -1.06
N ALA A 204 -8.78 -6.57 -1.29
CA ALA A 204 -9.36 -5.73 -2.35
C ALA A 204 -9.08 -6.28 -3.76
N GLY A 205 -10.14 -6.52 -4.53
CA GLY A 205 -10.10 -7.07 -5.89
C GLY A 205 -10.15 -8.61 -5.98
N ILE A 206 -10.14 -9.31 -4.85
CA ILE A 206 -10.39 -10.75 -4.81
C ILE A 206 -11.87 -10.99 -5.11
N GLY A 207 -12.13 -11.87 -6.08
CA GLY A 207 -13.48 -12.05 -6.63
C GLY A 207 -13.77 -11.24 -7.89
N ASP A 208 -12.99 -10.18 -8.16
CA ASP A 208 -13.07 -9.35 -9.37
C ASP A 208 -12.04 -9.79 -10.44
N GLY A 209 -11.55 -11.02 -10.34
CA GLY A 209 -10.59 -11.63 -11.25
C GLY A 209 -9.17 -11.75 -10.70
N LEU A 210 -8.91 -11.24 -9.51
CA LEU A 210 -7.66 -11.49 -8.80
C LEU A 210 -7.78 -12.74 -7.92
N LEU A 211 -6.68 -13.47 -7.82
CA LEU A 211 -6.56 -14.63 -6.93
C LEU A 211 -6.04 -14.16 -5.56
N GLY A 212 -6.71 -14.63 -4.52
CA GLY A 212 -6.23 -14.53 -3.16
C GLY A 212 -5.23 -15.64 -2.82
N GLY A 213 -4.57 -15.44 -1.70
CA GLY A 213 -3.68 -16.39 -1.07
C GLY A 213 -3.62 -16.12 0.41
N ASN A 214 -2.44 -15.84 0.93
CA ASN A 214 -2.30 -15.22 2.23
C ASN A 214 -2.54 -13.72 2.06
N VAL A 215 -3.67 -13.22 2.55
CA VAL A 215 -4.11 -11.84 2.32
C VAL A 215 -4.30 -11.09 3.63
N VAL A 216 -4.01 -9.79 3.60
CA VAL A 216 -4.33 -8.86 4.68
C VAL A 216 -5.79 -8.42 4.52
N SER A 217 -6.52 -8.39 5.64
CA SER A 217 -7.87 -7.86 5.73
C SER A 217 -7.86 -6.48 6.34
N MET A 218 -8.23 -5.47 5.56
CA MET A 218 -8.35 -4.08 6.01
C MET A 218 -9.40 -3.93 7.11
N TYR A 219 -10.48 -4.72 7.02
CA TYR A 219 -11.51 -4.74 8.06
C TYR A 219 -10.92 -5.17 9.42
N LYS A 220 -10.12 -6.25 9.42
CA LYS A 220 -9.47 -6.72 10.65
C LYS A 220 -8.44 -5.74 11.19
N SER A 221 -7.68 -5.08 10.32
CA SER A 221 -6.73 -4.05 10.73
C SER A 221 -7.46 -2.90 11.45
N GLY A 222 -8.51 -2.37 10.84
CA GLY A 222 -9.31 -1.31 11.47
C GLY A 222 -9.97 -1.74 12.79
N GLU A 223 -10.48 -2.99 12.89
CA GLU A 223 -11.05 -3.54 14.13
C GLU A 223 -10.02 -3.60 15.27
N ILE A 224 -8.76 -3.87 14.98
CA ILE A 224 -7.70 -3.95 15.99
C ILE A 224 -7.17 -2.54 16.33
N ALA A 225 -7.14 -1.61 15.37
CA ALA A 225 -6.69 -0.23 15.58
C ALA A 225 -7.64 0.58 16.45
N ALA A 226 -8.95 0.29 16.40
CA ALA A 226 -10.00 0.94 17.19
C ALA A 226 -10.08 0.40 18.62
#